data_65e3351386360563d500dd337e3218f6
#
_entry.id   65e3351386360563d500dd337e3218f6
#
_cell.length_a   1.000
_cell.length_b   1.000
_cell.length_c   1.000
_cell.angle_alpha   90.00
_cell.angle_beta   90.00
_cell.angle_gamma   90.00
#
_symmetry.space_group_name_H-M   'P 1'
#
loop_
_entity.id
_entity.type
_entity.pdbx_description
1 polymer ?
#
loop_
_entity_poly.entity_id
_entity_poly.type
_entity_poly.pdbx_seq_one_letter_code
_entity_poly.pdbx_strand_id
1 'polypeptide(L)'
;MKYINNYFSYKLIYFFILIFLSLFLSYLNFSLNKKIYYKNNTSFTIAKGQTVSKSIKLLKSKKIISSVYRIKILAYIYSINPRFIMGKYEITKNDTEYSLLIKFIEGKVKQETITIIEGSTFREITNTLSNNKYINFKDSDHSYFNKYSHKLNIKNYEGLCFPDTYKFSPGITSQEFLSNCYEKMQYILLKYWRDRDYS
;
A
#
# COMPACT_ATOMS: atom_id res chain seq x y z
N MET A 1 22.01 -20.72 56.98
CA MET A 1 22.90 -20.64 55.78
C MET A 1 22.23 -20.95 54.43
N LYS A 2 21.16 -21.75 54.32
CA LYS A 2 20.47 -22.09 53.04
C LYS A 2 19.76 -20.91 52.36
N TYR A 3 19.22 -19.93 53.09
CA TYR A 3 18.45 -18.79 52.54
C TYR A 3 19.31 -17.72 51.87
N ILE A 4 20.56 -17.55 52.27
CA ILE A 4 21.49 -16.56 51.70
C ILE A 4 21.97 -16.98 50.32
N ASN A 5 22.16 -18.29 50.09
CA ASN A 5 22.58 -18.81 48.78
C ASN A 5 21.50 -18.67 47.72
N ASN A 6 20.21 -18.82 48.08
CA ASN A 6 19.13 -18.64 47.13
C ASN A 6 18.97 -17.18 46.67
N TYR A 7 19.14 -16.21 47.59
CA TYR A 7 19.01 -14.79 47.25
C TYR A 7 20.09 -14.30 46.29
N PHE A 8 21.30 -14.80 46.46
CA PHE A 8 22.44 -14.51 45.55
C PHE A 8 22.21 -15.14 44.16
N SER A 9 21.65 -16.34 44.12
CA SER A 9 21.31 -17.04 42.87
C SER A 9 20.25 -16.30 42.05
N TYR A 10 19.19 -15.78 42.68
CA TYR A 10 18.15 -14.97 41.98
C TYR A 10 18.71 -13.67 41.41
N LYS A 11 19.57 -12.95 42.12
CA LYS A 11 20.22 -11.74 41.62
C LYS A 11 21.06 -12.00 40.38
N LEU A 12 21.80 -13.12 40.36
CA LEU A 12 22.57 -13.56 39.21
C LEU A 12 21.66 -13.88 38.00
N ILE A 13 20.57 -14.58 38.24
CA ILE A 13 19.57 -14.88 37.17
C ILE A 13 18.97 -13.60 36.59
N TYR A 14 18.54 -12.64 37.43
CA TYR A 14 18.03 -11.34 36.97
C TYR A 14 19.10 -10.56 36.18
N PHE A 15 20.35 -10.60 36.59
CA PHE A 15 21.44 -9.95 35.86
C PHE A 15 21.63 -10.54 34.48
N PHE A 16 21.59 -11.86 34.33
CA PHE A 16 21.69 -12.53 33.04
C PHE A 16 20.45 -12.25 32.14
N ILE A 17 19.26 -12.19 32.74
CA ILE A 17 18.04 -11.81 32.01
C ILE A 17 18.13 -10.37 31.45
N LEU A 18 18.65 -9.44 32.26
CA LEU A 18 18.84 -8.04 31.82
C LEU A 18 19.88 -7.93 30.70
N ILE A 19 20.98 -8.65 30.80
CA ILE A 19 21.98 -8.71 29.73
C ILE A 19 21.38 -9.29 28.45
N PHE A 20 20.67 -10.41 28.57
CA PHE A 20 20.01 -11.03 27.42
C PHE A 20 19.02 -10.11 26.78
N LEU A 21 18.19 -9.42 27.57
CA LEU A 21 17.20 -8.44 27.08
C LEU A 21 17.89 -7.27 26.38
N SER A 22 18.99 -6.74 26.93
CA SER A 22 19.77 -5.66 26.31
C SER A 22 20.38 -6.09 24.97
N LEU A 23 20.96 -7.27 24.90
CA LEU A 23 21.51 -7.84 23.66
C LEU A 23 20.41 -8.10 22.64
N PHE A 24 19.26 -8.58 23.08
CA PHE A 24 18.09 -8.80 22.21
C PHE A 24 17.56 -7.49 21.63
N LEU A 25 17.41 -6.44 22.44
CA LEU A 25 16.98 -5.11 21.98
C LEU A 25 18.01 -4.49 21.02
N SER A 26 19.30 -4.64 21.28
CA SER A 26 20.36 -4.19 20.38
C SER A 26 20.32 -4.93 19.04
N TYR A 27 20.11 -6.25 19.08
CA TYR A 27 19.95 -7.06 17.87
C TYR A 27 18.70 -6.64 17.05
N LEU A 28 17.58 -6.35 17.72
CA LEU A 28 16.36 -5.84 17.05
C LEU A 28 16.65 -4.50 16.38
N ASN A 29 17.27 -3.56 17.08
CA ASN A 29 17.60 -2.24 16.52
C ASN A 29 18.52 -2.36 15.30
N PHE A 30 19.57 -3.16 15.39
CA PHE A 30 20.45 -3.45 14.24
C PHE A 30 19.70 -4.06 13.08
N SER A 31 18.76 -4.99 13.35
CA SER A 31 17.96 -5.66 12.34
C SER A 31 17.00 -4.70 11.62
N LEU A 32 16.38 -3.77 12.36
CA LEU A 32 15.45 -2.77 11.82
C LEU A 32 16.16 -1.77 10.89
N ASN A 33 17.39 -1.37 11.25
CA ASN A 33 18.14 -0.34 10.53
C ASN A 33 19.03 -0.89 9.41
N LYS A 34 18.99 -2.20 9.14
CA LYS A 34 19.79 -2.78 8.05
C LYS A 34 19.35 -2.27 6.70
N LYS A 35 20.23 -1.50 6.06
CA LYS A 35 20.00 -0.96 4.71
C LYS A 35 19.94 -2.07 3.66
N ILE A 36 19.16 -1.85 2.64
CA ILE A 36 19.05 -2.76 1.49
C ILE A 36 20.28 -2.60 0.62
N TYR A 37 20.86 -3.74 0.21
CA TYR A 37 22.05 -3.79 -0.65
C TYR A 37 21.67 -3.67 -2.13
N TYR A 38 21.05 -2.54 -2.52
CA TYR A 38 20.72 -2.36 -3.93
C TYR A 38 21.32 -1.06 -4.47
N LYS A 39 22.10 -1.19 -5.56
CA LYS A 39 22.90 -0.09 -6.11
C LYS A 39 22.07 0.93 -6.90
N ASN A 40 20.91 0.53 -7.43
CA ASN A 40 20.01 1.38 -8.24
C ASN A 40 18.57 1.31 -7.76
N ASN A 41 17.80 2.36 -7.99
CA ASN A 41 16.36 2.32 -7.77
C ASN A 41 15.74 1.21 -8.62
N THR A 42 15.03 0.31 -7.99
CA THR A 42 14.39 -0.83 -8.66
C THR A 42 12.94 -0.92 -8.26
N SER A 43 12.17 -1.69 -9.02
CA SER A 43 10.79 -1.96 -8.67
C SER A 43 10.57 -3.43 -8.36
N PHE A 44 9.72 -3.69 -7.38
CA PHE A 44 9.27 -5.03 -7.02
C PHE A 44 7.75 -5.10 -7.11
N THR A 45 7.23 -6.09 -7.83
CA THR A 45 5.79 -6.26 -8.01
C THR A 45 5.30 -7.44 -7.19
N ILE A 46 4.26 -7.20 -6.39
CA ILE A 46 3.52 -8.23 -5.66
C ILE A 46 2.25 -8.51 -6.43
N ALA A 47 2.10 -9.75 -6.92
CA ALA A 47 0.94 -10.15 -7.69
C ALA A 47 -0.29 -10.40 -6.80
N LYS A 48 -1.49 -10.33 -7.38
CA LYS A 48 -2.74 -10.66 -6.68
C LYS A 48 -2.70 -12.09 -6.15
N GLY A 49 -3.04 -12.26 -4.87
CA GLY A 49 -3.03 -13.58 -4.21
C GLY A 49 -1.63 -14.13 -3.86
N GLN A 50 -0.57 -13.36 -4.07
CA GLN A 50 0.78 -13.79 -3.70
C GLN A 50 0.95 -13.79 -2.19
N THR A 51 1.38 -14.94 -1.64
CA THR A 51 1.60 -15.08 -0.19
C THR A 51 2.84 -14.30 0.28
N VAL A 52 2.83 -13.87 1.54
CA VAL A 52 3.98 -13.20 2.19
C VAL A 52 5.26 -14.03 2.06
N SER A 53 5.17 -15.34 2.30
CA SER A 53 6.32 -16.26 2.19
C SER A 53 6.91 -16.32 0.78
N LYS A 54 6.05 -16.33 -0.26
CA LYS A 54 6.49 -16.32 -1.67
C LYS A 54 7.15 -14.98 -2.01
N SER A 55 6.57 -13.87 -1.57
CA SER A 55 7.13 -12.51 -1.78
C SER A 55 8.51 -12.37 -1.15
N ILE A 56 8.68 -12.83 0.10
CA ILE A 56 9.97 -12.77 0.82
C ILE A 56 11.04 -13.65 0.12
N LYS A 57 10.67 -14.85 -0.35
CA LYS A 57 11.59 -15.71 -1.11
C LYS A 57 12.05 -15.04 -2.41
N LEU A 58 11.13 -14.39 -3.14
CA LEU A 58 11.46 -13.64 -4.36
C LEU A 58 12.35 -12.41 -4.09
N LEU A 59 12.14 -11.71 -2.96
CA LEU A 59 13.03 -10.61 -2.54
C LEU A 59 14.44 -11.13 -2.25
N LYS A 60 14.55 -12.31 -1.64
CA LYS A 60 15.85 -12.95 -1.37
C LYS A 60 16.54 -13.39 -2.66
N SER A 61 15.82 -14.01 -3.60
CA SER A 61 16.39 -14.43 -4.90
C SER A 61 16.91 -13.24 -5.71
N LYS A 62 16.23 -12.09 -5.63
CA LYS A 62 16.67 -10.83 -6.23
C LYS A 62 17.76 -10.10 -5.42
N LYS A 63 18.27 -10.69 -4.33
CA LYS A 63 19.28 -10.11 -3.43
C LYS A 63 18.88 -8.76 -2.79
N ILE A 64 17.57 -8.48 -2.71
CA ILE A 64 17.04 -7.24 -2.13
C ILE A 64 17.13 -7.31 -0.60
N ILE A 65 16.86 -8.48 -0.04
CA ILE A 65 16.93 -8.72 1.41
C ILE A 65 18.03 -9.75 1.74
N SER A 66 18.56 -9.68 2.95
CA SER A 66 19.65 -10.55 3.36
C SER A 66 19.18 -11.86 4.00
N SER A 67 18.04 -11.90 4.69
CA SER A 67 17.54 -13.09 5.39
C SER A 67 16.02 -13.21 5.31
N VAL A 68 15.55 -14.40 4.88
CA VAL A 68 14.14 -14.75 4.83
C VAL A 68 13.53 -14.85 6.24
N TYR A 69 14.25 -15.49 7.16
CA TYR A 69 13.77 -15.73 8.53
C TYR A 69 13.57 -14.41 9.29
N ARG A 70 14.56 -13.51 9.18
CA ARG A 70 14.49 -12.21 9.84
C ARG A 70 13.28 -11.40 9.39
N ILE A 71 13.05 -11.30 8.07
CA ILE A 71 11.91 -10.55 7.53
C ILE A 71 10.58 -11.19 7.96
N LYS A 72 10.51 -12.52 8.02
CA LYS A 72 9.31 -13.20 8.53
C LYS A 72 9.05 -12.84 10.00
N ILE A 73 10.08 -12.90 10.85
CA ILE A 73 9.95 -12.55 12.28
C ILE A 73 9.47 -11.10 12.42
N LEU A 74 10.10 -10.16 11.69
CA LEU A 74 9.70 -8.75 11.72
C LEU A 74 8.27 -8.54 11.24
N ALA A 75 7.83 -9.28 10.20
CA ALA A 75 6.46 -9.20 9.71
C ALA A 75 5.45 -9.64 10.77
N TYR A 76 5.73 -10.73 11.51
CA TYR A 76 4.87 -11.21 12.59
C TYR A 76 4.90 -10.31 13.83
N ILE A 77 6.03 -9.68 14.14
CA ILE A 77 6.11 -8.69 15.21
C ILE A 77 5.26 -7.46 14.89
N TYR A 78 5.28 -7.01 13.62
CA TYR A 78 4.49 -5.87 13.18
C TYR A 78 2.99 -6.17 13.11
N SER A 79 2.61 -7.38 12.68
CA SER A 79 1.23 -7.81 12.57
C SER A 79 1.10 -9.31 12.79
N ILE A 80 0.12 -9.73 13.61
CA ILE A 80 -0.13 -11.15 13.91
C ILE A 80 -0.42 -11.96 12.64
N ASN A 81 -1.04 -11.33 11.63
CA ASN A 81 -1.34 -11.96 10.34
C ASN A 81 -0.95 -11.04 9.19
N PRO A 82 0.36 -10.91 8.91
CA PRO A 82 0.83 -9.97 7.91
C PRO A 82 0.32 -10.34 6.52
N ARG A 83 -0.20 -9.34 5.81
CA ARG A 83 -0.59 -9.44 4.40
C ARG A 83 0.15 -8.39 3.61
N PHE A 84 0.72 -8.78 2.49
CA PHE A 84 1.33 -7.82 1.56
C PHE A 84 0.27 -7.40 0.55
N ILE A 85 0.09 -6.11 0.44
CA ILE A 85 -0.85 -5.53 -0.52
C ILE A 85 -0.25 -5.68 -1.93
N MET A 86 -1.07 -6.11 -2.89
CA MET A 86 -0.64 -6.22 -4.28
C MET A 86 -0.27 -4.86 -4.86
N GLY A 87 0.70 -4.82 -5.77
CA GLY A 87 1.09 -3.60 -6.44
C GLY A 87 2.56 -3.55 -6.81
N LYS A 88 2.95 -2.47 -7.47
CA LYS A 88 4.33 -2.19 -7.85
C LYS A 88 4.95 -1.23 -6.84
N TYR A 89 5.98 -1.69 -6.16
CA TYR A 89 6.70 -0.94 -5.13
C TYR A 89 8.03 -0.44 -5.66
N GLU A 90 8.35 0.79 -5.37
CA GLU A 90 9.66 1.37 -5.65
C GLU A 90 10.58 1.14 -4.46
N ILE A 91 11.74 0.57 -4.74
CA ILE A 91 12.79 0.29 -3.75
C ILE A 91 13.92 1.28 -4.00
N THR A 92 14.21 2.10 -3.01
CA THR A 92 15.22 3.15 -3.06
C THR A 92 16.46 2.77 -2.22
N LYS A 93 17.58 3.46 -2.46
CA LYS A 93 18.82 3.28 -1.68
C LYS A 93 18.66 3.57 -0.18
N ASN A 94 17.68 4.41 0.18
CA ASN A 94 17.43 4.82 1.55
C ASN A 94 16.53 3.83 2.31
N ASP A 95 15.95 2.84 1.59
CA ASP A 95 15.11 1.85 2.23
C ASP A 95 15.93 0.90 3.10
N THR A 96 15.39 0.59 4.27
CA THR A 96 15.83 -0.52 5.10
C THR A 96 14.96 -1.74 4.82
N GLU A 97 15.40 -2.93 5.24
CA GLU A 97 14.56 -4.12 5.12
C GLU A 97 13.25 -3.96 5.88
N TYR A 98 13.25 -3.21 6.98
CA TYR A 98 12.05 -2.90 7.77
C TYR A 98 11.14 -1.90 7.04
N SER A 99 11.68 -0.78 6.52
CA SER A 99 10.87 0.19 5.79
C SER A 99 10.19 -0.42 4.57
N LEU A 100 10.89 -1.34 3.88
CA LEU A 100 10.33 -2.09 2.76
C LEU A 100 9.19 -3.00 3.19
N LEU A 101 9.34 -3.68 4.33
CA LEU A 101 8.28 -4.51 4.91
C LEU A 101 7.02 -3.68 5.20
N ILE A 102 7.19 -2.51 5.85
CA ILE A 102 6.09 -1.57 6.13
C ILE A 102 5.41 -1.11 4.83
N LYS A 103 6.19 -0.73 3.80
CA LYS A 103 5.64 -0.37 2.48
C LYS A 103 4.72 -1.46 1.92
N PHE A 104 5.08 -2.74 2.08
CA PHE A 104 4.27 -3.87 1.57
C PHE A 104 3.01 -4.10 2.40
N ILE A 105 3.08 -3.96 3.72
CA ILE A 105 1.93 -4.16 4.63
C ILE A 105 0.94 -3.00 4.51
N GLU A 106 1.43 -1.77 4.46
CA GLU A 106 0.61 -0.57 4.35
C GLU A 106 0.17 -0.26 2.91
N GLY A 107 0.70 -0.98 1.91
CA GLY A 107 0.36 -0.76 0.51
C GLY A 107 0.88 0.57 -0.05
N LYS A 108 2.05 1.04 0.40
CA LYS A 108 2.69 2.25 -0.15
C LYS A 108 3.26 1.98 -1.55
N VAL A 109 2.38 1.65 -2.47
CA VAL A 109 2.73 1.38 -3.88
C VAL A 109 3.12 2.65 -4.61
N LYS A 110 3.91 2.51 -5.66
CA LYS A 110 4.17 3.61 -6.59
C LYS A 110 2.84 4.01 -7.22
N GLN A 111 2.41 5.24 -6.98
CA GLN A 111 1.20 5.77 -7.59
C GLN A 111 1.48 6.19 -9.04
N GLU A 112 0.53 5.91 -9.90
CA GLU A 112 0.46 6.43 -11.26
C GLU A 112 -0.62 7.52 -11.32
N THR A 113 -0.61 8.33 -12.36
CA THR A 113 -1.55 9.45 -12.51
C THR A 113 -2.26 9.39 -13.86
N ILE A 114 -3.54 9.78 -13.87
CA ILE A 114 -4.31 10.07 -15.06
C ILE A 114 -4.94 11.44 -14.88
N THR A 115 -4.77 12.29 -15.88
CA THR A 115 -5.43 13.60 -15.93
C THR A 115 -6.67 13.53 -16.82
N ILE A 116 -7.82 13.87 -16.24
CA ILE A 116 -9.07 14.11 -16.98
C ILE A 116 -9.11 15.61 -17.26
N ILE A 117 -9.08 15.95 -18.54
CA ILE A 117 -9.07 17.34 -19.00
C ILE A 117 -10.50 17.89 -19.02
N GLU A 118 -10.68 19.18 -18.78
CA GLU A 118 -11.95 19.86 -18.90
C GLU A 118 -12.54 19.69 -20.32
N GLY A 119 -13.82 19.36 -20.38
CA GLY A 119 -14.51 19.09 -21.66
C GLY A 119 -14.32 17.68 -22.21
N SER A 120 -13.57 16.81 -21.53
CA SER A 120 -13.44 15.41 -21.94
C SER A 120 -14.80 14.70 -21.91
N THR A 121 -15.12 14.04 -23.01
CA THR A 121 -16.30 13.17 -23.10
C THR A 121 -16.10 11.89 -22.31
N PHE A 122 -17.18 11.24 -21.89
CA PHE A 122 -17.10 9.94 -21.20
C PHE A 122 -16.39 8.87 -22.06
N ARG A 123 -16.58 8.93 -23.38
CA ARG A 123 -15.89 8.04 -24.34
C ARG A 123 -14.36 8.25 -24.33
N GLU A 124 -13.90 9.48 -24.28
CA GLU A 124 -12.46 9.79 -24.21
C GLU A 124 -11.86 9.32 -22.88
N ILE A 125 -12.59 9.52 -21.78
CA ILE A 125 -12.17 9.02 -20.45
C ILE A 125 -12.03 7.49 -20.50
N THR A 126 -13.03 6.78 -20.98
CA THR A 126 -12.99 5.30 -21.06
C THR A 126 -11.91 4.79 -22.00
N ASN A 127 -11.66 5.46 -23.12
CA ASN A 127 -10.54 5.16 -24.01
C ASN A 127 -9.19 5.37 -23.32
N THR A 128 -9.04 6.42 -22.53
CA THR A 128 -7.83 6.68 -21.75
C THR A 128 -7.60 5.57 -20.72
N LEU A 129 -8.65 5.11 -20.04
CA LEU A 129 -8.58 4.03 -19.08
C LEU A 129 -8.25 2.68 -19.74
N SER A 130 -8.87 2.36 -20.88
CA SER A 130 -8.63 1.10 -21.60
C SER A 130 -7.22 0.99 -22.17
N ASN A 131 -6.63 2.09 -22.58
CA ASN A 131 -5.25 2.15 -23.10
C ASN A 131 -4.19 2.20 -21.97
N ASN A 132 -4.60 2.34 -20.71
CA ASN A 132 -3.65 2.45 -19.60
C ASN A 132 -3.25 1.07 -19.08
N LYS A 133 -1.97 0.72 -19.22
CA LYS A 133 -1.40 -0.58 -18.80
C LYS A 133 -1.48 -0.88 -17.30
N TYR A 134 -1.78 0.12 -16.48
CA TYR A 134 -1.85 -0.01 -15.02
C TYR A 134 -3.27 -0.15 -14.51
N ILE A 135 -4.26 -0.06 -15.38
CA ILE A 135 -5.69 -0.21 -15.06
C ILE A 135 -6.19 -1.56 -15.57
N ASN A 136 -6.89 -2.30 -14.70
CA ASN A 136 -7.63 -3.49 -15.11
C ASN A 136 -8.95 -3.06 -15.74
N PHE A 137 -8.92 -2.76 -17.02
CA PHE A 137 -10.13 -2.35 -17.76
C PHE A 137 -11.00 -3.57 -18.08
N LYS A 138 -12.30 -3.44 -17.82
CA LYS A 138 -13.33 -4.40 -18.24
C LYS A 138 -14.45 -3.64 -18.93
N ASP A 139 -14.89 -4.12 -20.09
CA ASP A 139 -15.96 -3.48 -20.85
C ASP A 139 -17.30 -3.42 -20.08
N SER A 140 -17.53 -4.36 -19.16
CA SER A 140 -18.70 -4.38 -18.28
C SER A 140 -18.71 -3.28 -17.21
N ASP A 141 -17.59 -2.57 -17.03
CA ASP A 141 -17.47 -1.56 -15.96
C ASP A 141 -18.31 -0.30 -16.20
N HIS A 142 -18.86 -0.12 -17.43
CA HIS A 142 -19.91 0.87 -17.70
C HIS A 142 -21.17 0.62 -16.87
N SER A 143 -21.42 -0.63 -16.47
CA SER A 143 -22.55 -1.01 -15.62
C SER A 143 -22.49 -0.39 -14.21
N TYR A 144 -21.29 0.07 -13.77
CA TYR A 144 -21.17 0.77 -12.50
C TYR A 144 -22.06 2.00 -12.43
N PHE A 145 -22.03 2.83 -13.49
CA PHE A 145 -22.89 4.01 -13.55
C PHE A 145 -24.37 3.67 -13.78
N ASN A 146 -24.71 2.49 -14.31
CA ASN A 146 -26.10 2.06 -14.41
C ASN A 146 -26.79 2.02 -13.04
N LYS A 147 -26.08 1.61 -11.99
CA LYS A 147 -26.60 1.61 -10.62
C LYS A 147 -26.93 3.03 -10.13
N TYR A 148 -26.12 4.03 -10.51
CA TYR A 148 -26.34 5.43 -10.16
C TYR A 148 -27.30 6.11 -11.16
N SER A 149 -27.26 5.73 -12.44
CA SER A 149 -28.15 6.29 -13.48
C SER A 149 -29.62 5.98 -13.20
N HIS A 150 -29.93 4.76 -12.74
CA HIS A 150 -31.28 4.39 -12.32
C HIS A 150 -31.78 5.23 -11.13
N LYS A 151 -30.89 5.46 -10.14
CA LYS A 151 -31.24 6.21 -8.93
C LYS A 151 -31.37 7.72 -9.18
N LEU A 152 -30.61 8.27 -10.15
CA LEU A 152 -30.56 9.69 -10.47
C LEU A 152 -31.25 10.06 -11.78
N ASN A 153 -31.89 9.08 -12.46
CA ASN A 153 -32.53 9.23 -13.77
C ASN A 153 -31.58 9.82 -14.83
N ILE A 154 -30.27 9.48 -14.74
CA ILE A 154 -29.24 9.95 -15.65
C ILE A 154 -29.27 9.10 -16.92
N LYS A 155 -29.66 9.73 -18.04
CA LYS A 155 -29.66 9.08 -19.37
C LYS A 155 -28.28 9.08 -20.06
N ASN A 156 -27.33 9.85 -19.54
CA ASN A 156 -26.01 10.04 -20.12
C ASN A 156 -24.94 10.07 -19.04
N TYR A 157 -23.76 9.52 -19.31
CA TYR A 157 -22.62 9.49 -18.40
C TYR A 157 -21.73 10.73 -18.48
N GLU A 158 -22.07 11.68 -19.35
CA GLU A 158 -21.30 12.92 -19.50
C GLU A 158 -21.38 13.78 -18.24
N GLY A 159 -20.25 14.40 -17.90
CA GLY A 159 -20.12 15.28 -16.73
C GLY A 159 -20.12 14.58 -15.37
N LEU A 160 -20.07 13.25 -15.31
CA LEU A 160 -20.02 12.52 -14.04
C LEU A 160 -18.65 12.51 -13.38
N CYS A 161 -17.59 12.71 -14.15
CA CYS A 161 -16.22 12.79 -13.66
C CYS A 161 -15.75 14.24 -13.54
N PHE A 162 -15.24 14.62 -12.37
CA PHE A 162 -14.63 15.95 -12.20
C PHE A 162 -13.29 16.03 -12.94
N PRO A 163 -13.01 17.07 -13.73
CA PRO A 163 -11.71 17.28 -14.38
C PRO A 163 -10.63 17.53 -13.36
N ASP A 164 -9.65 16.61 -13.27
CA ASP A 164 -8.53 16.69 -12.35
C ASP A 164 -7.47 15.63 -12.65
N THR A 165 -6.33 15.70 -11.95
CA THR A 165 -5.28 14.68 -11.98
C THR A 165 -5.49 13.67 -10.85
N TYR A 166 -5.90 12.46 -11.23
CA TYR A 166 -6.18 11.36 -10.30
C TYR A 166 -4.95 10.50 -10.08
N LYS A 167 -4.56 10.34 -8.81
CA LYS A 167 -3.52 9.40 -8.40
C LYS A 167 -4.16 8.05 -8.08
N PHE A 168 -3.56 6.98 -8.56
CA PHE A 168 -4.08 5.65 -8.32
C PHE A 168 -2.96 4.61 -8.20
N SER A 169 -3.27 3.48 -7.56
CA SER A 169 -2.35 2.34 -7.44
C SER A 169 -2.46 1.44 -8.68
N PRO A 170 -1.33 1.00 -9.28
CA PRO A 170 -1.36 0.04 -10.37
C PRO A 170 -2.16 -1.22 -10.03
N GLY A 171 -3.06 -1.61 -10.94
CA GLY A 171 -3.96 -2.75 -10.74
C GLY A 171 -5.36 -2.37 -10.27
N ILE A 172 -5.66 -1.08 -10.11
CA ILE A 172 -7.03 -0.59 -9.87
C ILE A 172 -7.95 -1.00 -11.04
N THR A 173 -9.20 -1.29 -10.75
CA THR A 173 -10.20 -1.53 -11.80
C THR A 173 -10.70 -0.21 -12.40
N SER A 174 -11.14 -0.23 -13.67
CA SER A 174 -11.78 0.92 -14.28
C SER A 174 -13.01 1.38 -13.49
N GLN A 175 -13.74 0.44 -12.90
CA GLN A 175 -14.87 0.72 -12.01
C GLN A 175 -14.48 1.54 -10.78
N GLU A 176 -13.43 1.13 -10.06
CA GLU A 176 -12.94 1.87 -8.88
C GLU A 176 -12.42 3.27 -9.26
N PHE A 177 -11.75 3.39 -10.41
CA PHE A 177 -11.28 4.69 -10.90
C PHE A 177 -12.46 5.63 -11.20
N LEU A 178 -13.46 5.15 -11.94
CA LEU A 178 -14.65 5.91 -12.28
C LEU A 178 -15.47 6.28 -11.03
N SER A 179 -15.50 5.40 -10.02
CA SER A 179 -16.10 5.71 -8.71
C SER A 179 -15.45 6.91 -8.05
N ASN A 180 -14.11 6.90 -7.98
CA ASN A 180 -13.36 7.98 -7.34
C ASN A 180 -13.57 9.32 -8.04
N CYS A 181 -13.65 9.32 -9.39
CA CYS A 181 -13.87 10.56 -10.12
C CYS A 181 -15.31 11.08 -9.98
N TYR A 182 -16.31 10.19 -9.89
CA TYR A 182 -17.70 10.53 -9.59
C TYR A 182 -17.86 11.08 -8.16
N GLU A 183 -17.31 10.40 -7.17
CA GLU A 183 -17.35 10.86 -5.77
C GLU A 183 -16.74 12.24 -5.61
N LYS A 184 -15.63 12.51 -6.32
CA LYS A 184 -15.04 13.85 -6.35
C LYS A 184 -15.96 14.88 -6.97
N MET A 185 -16.62 14.57 -8.09
CA MET A 185 -17.61 15.46 -8.70
C MET A 185 -18.73 15.77 -7.71
N GLN A 186 -19.31 14.75 -7.05
CA GLN A 186 -20.37 14.95 -6.05
C GLN A 186 -19.90 15.80 -4.87
N TYR A 187 -18.70 15.56 -4.36
CA TYR A 187 -18.14 16.35 -3.28
C TYR A 187 -18.01 17.84 -3.66
N ILE A 188 -17.46 18.12 -4.84
CA ILE A 188 -17.27 19.49 -5.34
C ILE A 188 -18.62 20.19 -5.55
N LEU A 189 -19.58 19.51 -6.20
CA LEU A 189 -20.92 20.06 -6.41
C LEU A 189 -21.62 20.39 -5.09
N LEU A 190 -21.59 19.48 -4.13
CA LEU A 190 -22.21 19.69 -2.81
C LEU A 190 -21.54 20.82 -2.02
N LYS A 191 -20.22 20.96 -2.14
CA LYS A 191 -19.48 22.04 -1.49
C LYS A 191 -19.94 23.39 -2.03
N TYR A 192 -19.84 23.61 -3.36
CA TYR A 192 -20.21 24.88 -3.96
C TYR A 192 -21.72 25.15 -3.88
N TRP A 193 -22.58 24.11 -3.87
CA TRP A 193 -24.00 24.26 -3.68
C TRP A 193 -24.36 24.79 -2.28
N ARG A 194 -23.64 24.39 -1.25
CA ARG A 194 -23.82 24.89 0.12
C ARG A 194 -23.33 26.32 0.32
N ASP A 195 -22.21 26.65 -0.36
CA ASP A 195 -21.55 27.94 -0.21
C ASP A 195 -22.13 29.02 -1.13
N ARG A 196 -23.17 28.71 -1.94
CA ARG A 196 -23.83 29.69 -2.82
C ARG A 196 -24.61 30.70 -1.98
N ASP A 197 -24.38 31.98 -2.25
CA ASP A 197 -25.22 33.06 -1.73
C ASP A 197 -26.57 33.04 -2.41
N TYR A 198 -27.64 33.01 -1.66
CA TYR A 198 -29.01 33.24 -2.12
C TYR A 198 -29.21 34.76 -2.20
N SER A 199 -28.73 35.38 -3.30
CA SER A 199 -29.07 36.76 -3.63
C SER A 199 -30.40 36.79 -4.41
#